data_be9692a4c9f1a2046d0d3f5cb127ecbb
#
_entry.id   be9692a4c9f1a2046d0d3f5cb127ecbb
#
_cell.length_a   1.000
_cell.length_b   1.000
_cell.length_c   1.000
_cell.angle_alpha   90.00
_cell.angle_beta   90.00
_cell.angle_gamma   90.00
#
_symmetry.space_group_name_H-M   'P 1'
#
loop_
_entity.id
_entity.type
_entity.pdbx_description
1 polymer ?
#
loop_
_entity_poly.entity_id
_entity_poly.type
_entity_poly.pdbx_seq_one_letter_code
_entity_poly.pdbx_strand_id
1 'polypeptide(L)'
;EMPFFFIPGNHDLNNPASVTVWRERFGGEREYYHFRYKDVLFLMLSTEDPPKDTDALIENDPERAKVIDDAYHAIKDAMAAGAGTDRVLDLLEPIEEYLGTVNISDEQIEYFEHVLESNADVRWTFVMMHAPAWITPSGRELDSANFARIETLLTDRPYTVFAAHTHKYFYNERHGRDYITTAMTGAMNMPRHGAIDHVVWITMTDDGPKISNLLLNGMLDKYGPVEGDHTVEFGMYHPPGG
;
A
#
# COMPACT_ATOMS: atom_id res chain seq x y z
N GLU A 1 -3.93 -5.68 26.57
CA GLU A 1 -4.06 -6.12 25.15
C GLU A 1 -3.73 -4.94 24.26
N MET A 2 -3.01 -5.20 23.18
CA MET A 2 -2.68 -4.18 22.18
C MET A 2 -3.77 -4.22 21.09
N PRO A 3 -4.43 -3.10 20.75
CA PRO A 3 -5.42 -3.08 19.68
C PRO A 3 -4.73 -3.27 18.33
N PHE A 4 -5.42 -3.98 17.43
CA PHE A 4 -5.04 -4.09 16.02
C PHE A 4 -6.09 -3.39 15.17
N PHE A 5 -5.62 -2.65 14.14
CA PHE A 5 -6.45 -1.97 13.17
C PHE A 5 -6.09 -2.51 11.78
N PHE A 6 -7.10 -2.83 10.97
CA PHE A 6 -6.93 -3.50 9.70
C PHE A 6 -7.35 -2.60 8.55
N ILE A 7 -6.62 -2.66 7.46
CA ILE A 7 -6.95 -2.01 6.19
C ILE A 7 -7.14 -3.12 5.16
N PRO A 8 -8.26 -3.15 4.41
CA PRO A 8 -8.44 -4.13 3.38
C PRO A 8 -7.54 -3.85 2.18
N GLY A 9 -7.06 -4.92 1.57
CA GLY A 9 -6.40 -4.87 0.29
C GLY A 9 -7.28 -5.45 -0.82
N ASN A 10 -6.76 -5.39 -2.05
CA ASN A 10 -7.45 -5.88 -3.22
C ASN A 10 -7.82 -7.38 -3.16
N HIS A 11 -7.07 -8.19 -2.42
CA HIS A 11 -7.38 -9.61 -2.21
C HIS A 11 -8.46 -9.85 -1.14
N ASP A 12 -8.72 -8.86 -0.28
CA ASP A 12 -9.76 -8.96 0.75
C ASP A 12 -11.14 -8.56 0.23
N LEU A 13 -11.21 -7.79 -0.88
CA LEU A 13 -12.43 -7.18 -1.40
C LEU A 13 -12.68 -7.50 -2.88
N ASN A 14 -12.09 -8.56 -3.41
CA ASN A 14 -12.09 -8.90 -4.82
C ASN A 14 -13.42 -9.46 -5.37
N ASN A 15 -14.35 -9.81 -4.49
CA ASN A 15 -15.70 -10.28 -4.85
C ASN A 15 -16.70 -10.06 -3.71
N PRO A 16 -18.03 -10.16 -3.96
CA PRO A 16 -19.06 -9.91 -2.95
C PRO A 16 -18.98 -10.81 -1.71
N ALA A 17 -18.51 -12.04 -1.84
CA ALA A 17 -18.36 -12.96 -0.71
C ALA A 17 -17.21 -12.51 0.21
N SER A 18 -16.08 -12.12 -0.36
CA SER A 18 -14.93 -11.55 0.37
C SER A 18 -15.32 -10.27 1.12
N VAL A 19 -16.05 -9.37 0.46
CA VAL A 19 -16.58 -8.14 1.10
C VAL A 19 -17.47 -8.48 2.29
N THR A 20 -18.36 -9.46 2.15
CA THR A 20 -19.23 -9.90 3.25
C THR A 20 -18.41 -10.41 4.43
N VAL A 21 -17.43 -11.29 4.17
CA VAL A 21 -16.54 -11.85 5.21
C VAL A 21 -15.74 -10.74 5.89
N TRP A 22 -15.23 -9.76 5.13
CA TRP A 22 -14.51 -8.62 5.68
C TRP A 22 -15.40 -7.84 6.67
N ARG A 23 -16.60 -7.45 6.25
CA ARG A 23 -17.55 -6.69 7.07
C ARG A 23 -17.97 -7.43 8.34
N GLU A 24 -18.25 -8.72 8.24
CA GLU A 24 -18.60 -9.55 9.39
C GLU A 24 -17.44 -9.69 10.39
N ARG A 25 -16.20 -9.79 9.91
CA ARG A 25 -15.03 -10.07 10.74
C ARG A 25 -14.42 -8.85 11.37
N PHE A 26 -14.34 -7.73 10.66
CA PHE A 26 -13.64 -6.54 11.09
C PHE A 26 -14.57 -5.38 11.47
N GLY A 27 -15.85 -5.58 11.30
CA GLY A 27 -16.92 -4.71 11.76
C GLY A 27 -17.09 -3.44 10.96
N GLY A 28 -18.26 -3.21 10.43
CA GLY A 28 -18.64 -1.96 9.81
C GLY A 28 -19.40 -2.13 8.51
N GLU A 29 -20.13 -1.08 8.18
CA GLU A 29 -20.84 -0.96 6.89
C GLU A 29 -19.89 -0.46 5.78
N ARG A 30 -18.64 -0.10 6.15
CA ARG A 30 -17.64 0.54 5.28
C ARG A 30 -16.27 -0.12 5.45
N GLU A 31 -15.49 -0.06 4.41
CA GLU A 31 -14.12 -0.56 4.35
C GLU A 31 -13.07 0.49 4.74
N TYR A 32 -13.52 1.70 5.09
CA TYR A 32 -12.69 2.82 5.54
C TYR A 32 -13.22 3.39 6.85
N TYR A 33 -12.32 3.91 7.67
CA TYR A 33 -12.64 4.44 8.99
C TYR A 33 -11.53 5.35 9.50
N HIS A 34 -11.74 5.95 10.66
CA HIS A 34 -10.70 6.68 11.38
C HIS A 34 -10.70 6.31 12.84
N PHE A 35 -9.60 6.60 13.49
CA PHE A 35 -9.53 6.64 14.95
C PHE A 35 -8.54 7.72 15.38
N ARG A 36 -8.70 8.17 16.62
CA ARG A 36 -7.80 9.11 17.23
C ARG A 36 -7.18 8.49 18.48
N TYR A 37 -5.87 8.61 18.61
CA TYR A 37 -5.16 8.26 19.82
C TYR A 37 -4.45 9.50 20.34
N LYS A 38 -4.91 10.05 21.48
CA LYS A 38 -4.47 11.33 22.05
C LYS A 38 -4.63 12.47 21.03
N ASP A 39 -3.54 13.06 20.60
CA ASP A 39 -3.43 14.18 19.67
C ASP A 39 -2.96 13.75 18.25
N VAL A 40 -3.10 12.47 17.95
CA VAL A 40 -2.76 11.90 16.64
C VAL A 40 -3.99 11.27 16.02
N LEU A 41 -4.28 11.65 14.78
CA LEU A 41 -5.38 11.12 13.98
C LEU A 41 -4.86 10.07 13.00
N PHE A 42 -5.63 9.00 12.81
CA PHE A 42 -5.37 7.96 11.84
C PHE A 42 -6.55 7.88 10.88
N LEU A 43 -6.29 8.08 9.59
CA LEU A 43 -7.24 7.91 8.50
C LEU A 43 -6.92 6.58 7.82
N MET A 44 -7.85 5.62 7.89
CA MET A 44 -7.71 4.30 7.31
C MET A 44 -8.53 4.26 6.02
N LEU A 45 -7.86 4.54 4.90
CA LEU A 45 -8.50 4.62 3.58
C LEU A 45 -8.64 3.22 2.95
N SER A 46 -9.76 2.99 2.29
CA SER A 46 -9.89 1.89 1.34
C SER A 46 -9.50 2.37 -0.07
N THR A 47 -8.62 1.65 -0.73
CA THR A 47 -8.29 1.87 -2.14
C THR A 47 -9.12 0.99 -3.07
N GLU A 48 -10.08 0.26 -2.51
CA GLU A 48 -11.05 -0.62 -3.17
C GLU A 48 -12.50 -0.14 -2.93
N ASP A 49 -12.75 1.17 -2.98
CA ASP A 49 -14.06 1.73 -2.61
C ASP A 49 -14.71 2.53 -3.78
N PRO A 50 -15.86 2.07 -4.32
CA PRO A 50 -16.54 0.82 -3.96
C PRO A 50 -15.76 -0.43 -4.41
N PRO A 51 -15.89 -1.55 -3.68
CA PRO A 51 -15.25 -2.81 -4.04
C PRO A 51 -15.67 -3.28 -5.45
N LYS A 52 -14.72 -3.79 -6.21
CA LYS A 52 -14.95 -4.34 -7.54
C LYS A 52 -15.01 -5.86 -7.47
N ASP A 53 -15.96 -6.45 -8.15
CA ASP A 53 -15.98 -7.90 -8.41
C ASP A 53 -14.97 -8.22 -9.51
N THR A 54 -13.71 -8.36 -9.15
CA THR A 54 -12.62 -8.65 -10.09
C THR A 54 -12.73 -10.05 -10.67
N ASP A 55 -13.30 -11.00 -9.92
CA ASP A 55 -13.52 -12.35 -10.39
C ASP A 55 -14.56 -12.33 -11.53
N ALA A 56 -15.70 -11.65 -11.33
CA ALA A 56 -16.71 -11.48 -12.37
C ALA A 56 -16.20 -10.63 -13.56
N LEU A 57 -15.34 -9.63 -13.33
CA LEU A 57 -14.75 -8.85 -14.42
C LEU A 57 -13.86 -9.71 -15.32
N ILE A 58 -13.14 -10.67 -14.76
CA ILE A 58 -12.28 -11.60 -15.50
C ILE A 58 -13.15 -12.66 -16.21
N GLU A 59 -14.11 -13.25 -15.49
CA GLU A 59 -14.98 -14.30 -16.02
C GLU A 59 -15.86 -13.82 -17.21
N ASN A 60 -16.32 -12.57 -17.16
CA ASN A 60 -17.23 -12.01 -18.17
C ASN A 60 -16.51 -11.28 -19.31
N ASP A 61 -15.18 -11.16 -19.28
CA ASP A 61 -14.37 -10.53 -20.33
C ASP A 61 -13.24 -11.47 -20.77
N PRO A 62 -13.49 -12.32 -21.81
CA PRO A 62 -12.48 -13.27 -22.29
C PRO A 62 -11.20 -12.61 -22.83
N GLU A 63 -11.29 -11.39 -23.36
CA GLU A 63 -10.10 -10.66 -23.82
C GLU A 63 -9.24 -10.22 -22.63
N ARG A 64 -9.87 -9.70 -21.59
CA ARG A 64 -9.21 -9.35 -20.32
C ARG A 64 -8.60 -10.58 -19.67
N ALA A 65 -9.36 -11.66 -19.53
CA ALA A 65 -8.88 -12.93 -18.99
C ALA A 65 -7.61 -13.39 -19.73
N LYS A 66 -7.64 -13.33 -21.08
CA LYS A 66 -6.49 -13.71 -21.90
C LYS A 66 -5.28 -12.81 -21.68
N VAL A 67 -5.44 -11.49 -21.60
CA VAL A 67 -4.33 -10.56 -21.37
C VAL A 67 -3.68 -10.83 -20.02
N ILE A 68 -4.48 -11.06 -18.97
CA ILE A 68 -4.00 -11.37 -17.64
C ILE A 68 -3.25 -12.70 -17.62
N ASP A 69 -3.81 -13.75 -18.25
CA ASP A 69 -3.20 -15.08 -18.32
C ASP A 69 -1.89 -15.06 -19.11
N ASP A 70 -1.86 -14.41 -20.28
CA ASP A 70 -0.68 -14.23 -21.10
C ASP A 70 0.45 -13.49 -20.31
N ALA A 71 0.08 -12.44 -19.55
CA ALA A 71 1.01 -11.69 -18.73
C ALA A 71 1.58 -12.54 -17.58
N TYR A 72 0.75 -13.32 -16.87
CA TYR A 72 1.23 -14.23 -15.83
C TYR A 72 2.15 -15.31 -16.37
N HIS A 73 1.87 -15.89 -17.56
CA HIS A 73 2.75 -16.82 -18.21
C HIS A 73 4.08 -16.17 -18.59
N ALA A 74 4.06 -14.99 -19.18
CA ALA A 74 5.26 -14.23 -19.55
C ALA A 74 6.13 -13.88 -18.32
N ILE A 75 5.49 -13.51 -17.19
CA ILE A 75 6.19 -13.26 -15.91
C ILE A 75 6.88 -14.55 -15.43
N LYS A 76 6.18 -15.67 -15.41
CA LYS A 76 6.70 -16.94 -14.98
C LYS A 76 7.90 -17.38 -15.83
N ASP A 77 7.79 -17.25 -17.15
CA ASP A 77 8.86 -17.58 -18.09
C ASP A 77 10.07 -16.66 -17.93
N ALA A 78 9.83 -15.35 -17.76
CA ALA A 78 10.88 -14.37 -17.51
C ALA A 78 11.63 -14.67 -16.20
N MET A 79 10.91 -14.99 -15.12
CA MET A 79 11.51 -15.36 -13.84
C MET A 79 12.32 -16.67 -13.96
N ALA A 80 11.81 -17.67 -14.66
CA ALA A 80 12.53 -18.94 -14.91
C ALA A 80 13.79 -18.74 -15.75
N ALA A 81 13.78 -17.76 -16.64
CA ALA A 81 14.94 -17.37 -17.45
C ALA A 81 15.95 -16.46 -16.71
N GLY A 82 15.70 -16.13 -15.43
CA GLY A 82 16.55 -15.23 -14.66
C GLY A 82 16.47 -13.77 -15.10
N ALA A 83 15.33 -13.33 -15.66
CA ALA A 83 15.13 -11.94 -16.05
C ALA A 83 15.21 -11.01 -14.83
N GLY A 84 15.81 -9.85 -15.04
CA GLY A 84 15.86 -8.80 -14.04
C GLY A 84 14.48 -8.24 -13.67
N THR A 85 14.40 -7.62 -12.52
CA THR A 85 13.16 -7.09 -11.94
C THR A 85 12.41 -6.13 -12.87
N ASP A 86 13.12 -5.24 -13.56
CA ASP A 86 12.50 -4.26 -14.47
C ASP A 86 11.67 -4.96 -15.54
N ARG A 87 12.18 -6.06 -16.10
CA ARG A 87 11.45 -6.83 -17.09
C ARG A 87 10.18 -7.49 -16.52
N VAL A 88 10.23 -7.94 -15.27
CA VAL A 88 9.06 -8.51 -14.59
C VAL A 88 8.01 -7.43 -14.33
N LEU A 89 8.43 -6.24 -13.93
CA LEU A 89 7.53 -5.09 -13.71
C LEU A 89 6.85 -4.63 -15.01
N ASP A 90 7.58 -4.57 -16.12
CA ASP A 90 6.99 -4.26 -17.43
C ASP A 90 5.89 -5.24 -17.82
N LEU A 91 6.06 -6.53 -17.44
CA LEU A 91 5.07 -7.57 -17.71
C LEU A 91 3.85 -7.54 -16.77
N LEU A 92 3.96 -6.85 -15.63
CA LEU A 92 2.82 -6.60 -14.73
C LEU A 92 1.92 -5.45 -15.21
N GLU A 93 2.45 -4.53 -16.01
CA GLU A 93 1.73 -3.33 -16.44
C GLU A 93 0.36 -3.60 -17.08
N PRO A 94 0.19 -4.58 -17.99
CA PRO A 94 -1.11 -4.92 -18.54
C PRO A 94 -2.11 -5.40 -17.49
N ILE A 95 -1.65 -6.13 -16.47
CA ILE A 95 -2.51 -6.62 -15.39
C ILE A 95 -3.01 -5.43 -14.55
N GLU A 96 -2.11 -4.51 -14.21
CA GLU A 96 -2.43 -3.31 -13.44
C GLU A 96 -3.43 -2.42 -14.17
N GLU A 97 -3.27 -2.23 -15.48
CA GLU A 97 -4.17 -1.45 -16.31
C GLU A 97 -5.59 -2.02 -16.31
N TYR A 98 -5.72 -3.35 -16.43
CA TYR A 98 -7.04 -4.01 -16.49
C TYR A 98 -7.73 -4.15 -15.13
N LEU A 99 -7.00 -4.40 -14.07
CA LEU A 99 -7.59 -4.57 -12.73
C LEU A 99 -7.86 -3.22 -12.04
N GLY A 100 -7.11 -2.19 -12.41
CA GLY A 100 -7.16 -0.87 -11.77
C GLY A 100 -6.64 -0.94 -10.33
N THR A 101 -5.74 -0.06 -9.97
CA THR A 101 -5.00 -0.18 -8.71
C THR A 101 -5.62 0.60 -7.56
N VAL A 102 -6.38 1.66 -7.84
CA VAL A 102 -6.92 2.55 -6.81
C VAL A 102 -8.33 3.00 -7.18
N ASN A 103 -9.25 2.82 -6.24
CA ASN A 103 -10.60 3.34 -6.32
C ASN A 103 -10.99 3.94 -4.97
N ILE A 104 -11.28 5.24 -4.94
CA ILE A 104 -11.70 5.99 -3.76
C ILE A 104 -12.99 6.70 -4.11
N SER A 105 -14.08 6.42 -3.41
CA SER A 105 -15.40 7.01 -3.70
C SER A 105 -15.51 8.46 -3.24
N ASP A 106 -16.48 9.17 -3.78
CA ASP A 106 -16.82 10.52 -3.31
C ASP A 106 -17.33 10.49 -1.87
N GLU A 107 -18.10 9.46 -1.50
CA GLU A 107 -18.58 9.26 -0.13
C GLU A 107 -17.44 9.11 0.87
N GLN A 108 -16.36 8.41 0.47
CA GLN A 108 -15.18 8.28 1.31
C GLN A 108 -14.47 9.62 1.50
N ILE A 109 -14.37 10.42 0.45
CA ILE A 109 -13.76 11.76 0.52
C ILE A 109 -14.58 12.67 1.45
N GLU A 110 -15.90 12.73 1.28
CA GLU A 110 -16.80 13.49 2.13
C GLU A 110 -16.72 13.07 3.60
N TYR A 111 -16.61 11.76 3.85
CA TYR A 111 -16.41 11.23 5.19
C TYR A 111 -15.12 11.76 5.82
N PHE A 112 -13.99 11.72 5.11
CA PHE A 112 -12.72 12.20 5.65
C PHE A 112 -12.66 13.72 5.77
N GLU A 113 -13.35 14.47 4.92
CA GLU A 113 -13.52 15.93 5.09
C GLU A 113 -14.13 16.24 6.45
N HIS A 114 -15.26 15.63 6.81
CA HIS A 114 -15.90 15.80 8.12
C HIS A 114 -15.04 15.33 9.28
N VAL A 115 -14.30 14.24 9.10
CA VAL A 115 -13.35 13.73 10.11
C VAL A 115 -12.24 14.75 10.36
N LEU A 116 -11.68 15.31 9.31
CA LEU A 116 -10.58 16.29 9.39
C LEU A 116 -11.04 17.61 10.02
N GLU A 117 -12.26 18.09 9.68
CA GLU A 117 -12.88 19.25 10.32
C GLU A 117 -13.08 19.03 11.83
N SER A 118 -13.61 17.86 12.21
CA SER A 118 -13.86 17.49 13.59
C SER A 118 -12.61 17.25 14.43
N ASN A 119 -11.44 17.11 13.79
CA ASN A 119 -10.14 16.84 14.41
C ASN A 119 -9.09 17.89 13.98
N ALA A 120 -9.46 19.16 13.92
CA ALA A 120 -8.56 20.25 13.55
C ALA A 120 -7.46 20.49 14.60
N ASP A 121 -7.64 20.02 15.83
CA ASP A 121 -6.74 20.20 16.98
C ASP A 121 -5.63 19.13 17.11
N VAL A 122 -5.60 18.12 16.24
CA VAL A 122 -4.55 17.09 16.28
C VAL A 122 -3.22 17.65 15.80
N ARG A 123 -2.12 17.22 16.43
CA ARG A 123 -0.78 17.63 16.03
C ARG A 123 -0.20 16.85 14.85
N TRP A 124 -0.76 15.68 14.52
CA TRP A 124 -0.31 14.84 13.40
C TRP A 124 -1.44 13.98 12.86
N THR A 125 -1.41 13.74 11.54
CA THR A 125 -2.34 12.84 10.88
C THR A 125 -1.56 11.76 10.12
N PHE A 126 -1.84 10.49 10.37
CA PHE A 126 -1.39 9.39 9.54
C PHE A 126 -2.49 9.00 8.56
N VAL A 127 -2.15 8.94 7.29
CA VAL A 127 -3.02 8.44 6.22
C VAL A 127 -2.51 7.06 5.83
N MET A 128 -3.34 6.06 5.96
CA MET A 128 -2.97 4.67 5.76
C MET A 128 -3.90 4.03 4.73
N MET A 129 -3.33 3.35 3.76
CA MET A 129 -4.07 2.69 2.68
C MET A 129 -3.35 1.42 2.21
N HIS A 130 -4.04 0.57 1.45
CA HIS A 130 -3.40 -0.62 0.88
C HIS A 130 -2.59 -0.27 -0.37
N ALA A 131 -3.23 0.06 -1.48
CA ALA A 131 -2.51 0.41 -2.70
C ALA A 131 -2.05 1.88 -2.66
N PRO A 132 -0.79 2.19 -3.03
CA PRO A 132 -0.33 3.57 -3.09
C PRO A 132 -1.08 4.32 -4.19
N ALA A 133 -1.67 5.46 -3.84
CA ALA A 133 -2.47 6.26 -4.78
C ALA A 133 -1.64 7.33 -5.50
N TRP A 134 -0.33 7.37 -5.29
CA TRP A 134 0.60 8.36 -5.88
C TRP A 134 1.69 7.75 -6.77
N ILE A 135 1.88 6.42 -6.71
CA ILE A 135 2.85 5.69 -7.54
C ILE A 135 2.28 4.35 -7.99
N THR A 136 2.72 3.88 -9.14
CA THR A 136 2.47 2.52 -9.61
C THR A 136 3.42 1.51 -8.92
N PRO A 137 3.17 0.20 -8.97
CA PRO A 137 4.11 -0.82 -8.51
C PRO A 137 5.50 -0.76 -9.17
N SER A 138 5.59 -0.23 -10.39
CA SER A 138 6.88 0.06 -11.06
C SER A 138 7.57 1.32 -10.53
N GLY A 139 6.92 2.11 -9.65
CA GLY A 139 7.46 3.35 -9.08
C GLY A 139 7.25 4.58 -9.94
N ARG A 140 6.44 4.50 -11.01
CA ARG A 140 6.04 5.67 -11.81
C ARG A 140 4.97 6.48 -11.06
N GLU A 141 4.98 7.78 -11.24
CA GLU A 141 3.95 8.66 -10.67
C GLU A 141 2.56 8.25 -11.18
N LEU A 142 1.61 8.16 -10.26
CA LEU A 142 0.20 7.88 -10.53
C LEU A 142 -0.61 9.13 -10.22
N ASP A 143 -1.41 9.56 -11.19
CA ASP A 143 -2.34 10.67 -11.03
C ASP A 143 -3.73 10.12 -10.64
N SER A 144 -4.01 10.08 -9.35
CA SER A 144 -5.32 9.72 -8.82
C SER A 144 -6.08 10.99 -8.43
N ALA A 145 -7.04 11.40 -9.25
CA ALA A 145 -7.82 12.62 -9.04
C ALA A 145 -8.52 12.63 -7.66
N ASN A 146 -9.05 11.50 -7.21
CA ASN A 146 -9.72 11.40 -5.93
C ASN A 146 -8.74 11.43 -4.75
N PHE A 147 -7.54 10.84 -4.89
CA PHE A 147 -6.52 10.98 -3.87
C PHE A 147 -5.97 12.40 -3.78
N ALA A 148 -5.82 13.10 -4.90
CA ALA A 148 -5.43 14.51 -4.92
C ALA A 148 -6.41 15.41 -4.13
N ARG A 149 -7.70 15.06 -4.09
CA ARG A 149 -8.69 15.74 -3.23
C ARG A 149 -8.41 15.50 -1.75
N ILE A 150 -8.06 14.26 -1.36
CA ILE A 150 -7.62 13.95 0.02
C ILE A 150 -6.35 14.75 0.36
N GLU A 151 -5.36 14.80 -0.54
CA GLU A 151 -4.14 15.60 -0.35
C GLU A 151 -4.49 17.10 -0.14
N THR A 152 -5.47 17.61 -0.88
CA THR A 152 -5.95 19.00 -0.73
C THR A 152 -6.54 19.25 0.67
N LEU A 153 -7.34 18.34 1.20
CA LEU A 153 -7.89 18.42 2.55
C LEU A 153 -6.81 18.41 3.66
N LEU A 154 -5.62 17.88 3.35
CA LEU A 154 -4.50 17.76 4.27
C LEU A 154 -3.49 18.90 4.18
N THR A 155 -3.64 19.85 3.25
CA THR A 155 -2.63 20.86 2.91
C THR A 155 -2.11 21.63 4.13
N ASP A 156 -3.00 22.04 5.03
CA ASP A 156 -2.67 22.93 6.16
C ASP A 156 -2.32 22.20 7.46
N ARG A 157 -2.03 20.88 7.39
CA ARG A 157 -1.70 20.09 8.58
C ARG A 157 -0.49 19.19 8.39
N PRO A 158 0.22 18.86 9.48
CA PRO A 158 1.29 17.85 9.42
C PRO A 158 0.70 16.46 9.22
N TYR A 159 1.22 15.72 8.21
CA TYR A 159 0.79 14.35 7.96
C TYR A 159 1.91 13.49 7.38
N THR A 160 1.70 12.18 7.43
CA THR A 160 2.53 11.16 6.78
C THR A 160 1.61 10.12 6.15
N VAL A 161 1.95 9.66 4.95
CA VAL A 161 1.17 8.66 4.22
C VAL A 161 1.90 7.33 4.21
N PHE A 162 1.17 6.26 4.49
CA PHE A 162 1.65 4.88 4.36
C PHE A 162 0.77 4.09 3.41
N ALA A 163 1.41 3.30 2.57
CA ALA A 163 0.76 2.30 1.73
C ALA A 163 1.55 0.97 1.72
N ALA A 164 1.01 -0.05 1.06
CA ALA A 164 1.59 -1.38 0.92
C ALA A 164 1.51 -1.85 -0.54
N HIS A 165 0.87 -3.00 -0.82
CA HIS A 165 0.50 -3.55 -2.13
C HIS A 165 1.67 -3.92 -3.06
N THR A 166 2.64 -3.03 -3.23
CA THR A 166 3.73 -3.22 -4.19
C THR A 166 4.75 -4.28 -3.76
N HIS A 167 4.69 -4.76 -2.52
CA HIS A 167 5.69 -5.65 -1.90
C HIS A 167 7.13 -5.14 -2.03
N LYS A 168 7.28 -3.81 -2.11
CA LYS A 168 8.56 -3.12 -2.23
C LYS A 168 8.52 -1.84 -1.40
N TYR A 169 9.60 -1.57 -0.71
CA TYR A 169 9.76 -0.32 0.03
C TYR A 169 10.08 0.83 -0.92
N PHE A 170 9.29 1.89 -0.84
CA PHE A 170 9.56 3.17 -1.49
C PHE A 170 9.42 4.29 -0.46
N TYR A 171 10.33 5.22 -0.52
CA TYR A 171 10.20 6.51 0.12
C TYR A 171 10.06 7.60 -0.94
N ASN A 172 9.04 8.41 -0.81
CA ASN A 172 8.81 9.58 -1.66
C ASN A 172 8.57 10.79 -0.75
N GLU A 173 9.02 11.95 -1.19
CA GLU A 173 8.60 13.23 -0.61
C GLU A 173 7.63 13.90 -1.58
N ARG A 174 6.40 14.19 -1.12
CA ARG A 174 5.39 14.94 -1.87
C ARG A 174 4.82 16.04 -0.97
N HIS A 175 4.66 17.22 -1.52
CA HIS A 175 4.12 18.37 -0.76
C HIS A 175 4.86 18.65 0.56
N GLY A 176 6.16 18.35 0.62
CA GLY A 176 6.97 18.46 1.83
C GLY A 176 6.56 17.48 2.95
N ARG A 177 6.00 16.33 2.60
CA ARG A 177 5.55 15.27 3.52
C ARG A 177 6.12 13.91 3.13
N ASP A 178 6.26 13.05 4.12
CA ASP A 178 6.73 11.68 3.93
C ASP A 178 5.60 10.79 3.37
N TYR A 179 5.86 10.13 2.24
CA TYR A 179 5.02 9.12 1.61
C TYR A 179 5.80 7.82 1.54
N ILE A 180 5.35 6.81 2.25
CA ILE A 180 6.08 5.57 2.44
C ILE A 180 5.23 4.40 1.96
N THR A 181 5.74 3.65 0.99
CA THR A 181 5.18 2.35 0.64
C THR A 181 5.98 1.29 1.38
N THR A 182 5.29 0.55 2.26
CA THR A 182 5.90 -0.55 3.02
C THR A 182 6.07 -1.77 2.11
N ALA A 183 7.10 -2.56 2.39
CA ALA A 183 7.30 -3.81 1.67
C ALA A 183 6.37 -4.91 2.23
N MET A 184 6.91 -5.90 2.93
CA MET A 184 6.12 -7.05 3.35
C MET A 184 6.50 -7.51 4.76
N THR A 185 5.61 -8.31 5.33
CA THR A 185 5.89 -9.12 6.52
C THR A 185 5.28 -10.49 6.28
N GLY A 186 6.06 -11.39 5.63
CA GLY A 186 5.64 -12.75 5.31
C GLY A 186 4.74 -12.89 4.06
N ALA A 187 4.60 -11.86 3.23
CA ALA A 187 3.91 -11.95 1.95
C ALA A 187 4.79 -12.56 0.85
N MET A 188 4.20 -12.84 -0.31
CA MET A 188 4.93 -13.32 -1.49
C MET A 188 6.01 -12.31 -1.88
N ASN A 189 7.24 -12.78 -2.00
CA ASN A 189 8.41 -11.97 -2.32
C ASN A 189 8.92 -12.28 -3.74
N MET A 190 9.18 -11.22 -4.50
CA MET A 190 10.02 -11.28 -5.70
C MET A 190 11.34 -10.58 -5.37
N PRO A 191 12.51 -11.29 -5.45
CA PRO A 191 13.81 -10.71 -5.12
C PRO A 191 14.08 -9.46 -5.96
N ARG A 192 14.11 -8.29 -5.31
CA ARG A 192 14.39 -6.99 -5.94
C ARG A 192 14.78 -5.97 -4.87
N HIS A 193 15.46 -4.90 -5.28
CA HIS A 193 15.77 -3.80 -4.37
C HIS A 193 14.50 -3.27 -3.68
N GLY A 194 14.54 -3.12 -2.36
CA GLY A 194 13.42 -2.69 -1.55
C GLY A 194 12.40 -3.78 -1.17
N ALA A 195 12.53 -5.01 -1.67
CA ALA A 195 11.71 -6.15 -1.22
C ALA A 195 12.27 -6.70 0.10
N ILE A 196 11.92 -6.07 1.20
CA ILE A 196 12.41 -6.37 2.56
C ILE A 196 11.29 -6.91 3.44
N ASP A 197 11.61 -7.87 4.31
CA ASP A 197 10.73 -8.30 5.39
C ASP A 197 10.95 -7.43 6.62
N HIS A 198 9.96 -6.62 6.96
CA HIS A 198 10.09 -5.62 8.01
C HIS A 198 8.78 -5.28 8.70
N VAL A 199 8.88 -4.63 9.84
CA VAL A 199 7.82 -3.85 10.46
C VAL A 199 8.25 -2.40 10.59
N VAL A 200 7.32 -1.48 10.44
CA VAL A 200 7.57 -0.06 10.64
C VAL A 200 7.31 0.29 12.11
N TRP A 201 8.31 0.86 12.77
CA TRP A 201 8.19 1.38 14.12
C TRP A 201 8.12 2.90 14.09
N ILE A 202 7.07 3.47 14.69
CA ILE A 202 6.84 4.92 14.72
C ILE A 202 6.87 5.40 16.17
N THR A 203 7.77 6.35 16.46
CA THR A 203 7.81 7.05 17.74
C THR A 203 7.40 8.50 17.55
N MET A 204 6.27 8.90 18.14
CA MET A 204 5.84 10.30 18.14
C MET A 204 6.69 11.12 19.10
N THR A 205 7.34 12.16 18.59
CA THR A 205 8.10 13.14 19.36
C THR A 205 7.45 14.53 19.26
N ASP A 206 7.95 15.52 19.96
CA ASP A 206 7.45 16.90 19.87
C ASP A 206 7.65 17.50 18.47
N ASP A 207 8.68 17.06 17.75
CA ASP A 207 9.00 17.49 16.38
C ASP A 207 8.30 16.66 15.28
N GLY A 208 7.45 15.70 15.64
CA GLY A 208 6.76 14.79 14.72
C GLY A 208 7.20 13.32 14.83
N PRO A 209 6.83 12.47 13.87
CA PRO A 209 7.15 11.05 13.92
C PRO A 209 8.63 10.79 13.59
N LYS A 210 9.25 9.92 14.38
CA LYS A 210 10.49 9.22 14.01
C LYS A 210 10.13 7.84 13.52
N ILE A 211 10.46 7.56 12.26
CA ILE A 211 10.07 6.35 11.55
C ILE A 211 11.31 5.48 11.34
N SER A 212 11.23 4.22 11.73
CA SER A 212 12.29 3.23 11.59
C SER A 212 11.77 1.94 11.02
N ASN A 213 12.49 1.35 10.09
CA ASN A 213 12.22 0.03 9.56
C ASN A 213 12.98 -1.01 10.38
N LEU A 214 12.25 -1.83 11.11
CA LEU A 214 12.81 -2.95 11.84
C LEU A 214 12.76 -4.17 10.92
N LEU A 215 13.89 -4.49 10.32
CA LEU A 215 14.02 -5.71 9.54
C LEU A 215 13.94 -6.92 10.48
N LEU A 216 13.49 -8.04 9.97
CA LEU A 216 13.55 -9.27 10.74
C LEU A 216 14.99 -9.71 11.02
N ASN A 217 15.95 -9.16 10.28
CA ASN A 217 17.39 -9.39 10.40
C ASN A 217 18.22 -8.10 10.62
N GLY A 218 17.60 -6.95 10.92
CA GLY A 218 18.33 -5.68 11.12
C GLY A 218 17.40 -4.47 11.35
N MET A 219 17.92 -3.26 11.05
CA MET A 219 17.20 -2.00 11.20
C MET A 219 17.61 -1.00 10.12
N LEU A 220 16.64 -0.33 9.51
CA LEU A 220 16.84 0.78 8.58
C LEU A 220 16.04 2.02 9.04
N ASP A 221 16.47 3.19 8.61
CA ASP A 221 15.70 4.41 8.78
C ASP A 221 14.51 4.53 7.80
N LYS A 222 13.82 5.68 7.81
CA LYS A 222 12.64 5.91 6.95
C LYS A 222 12.94 5.96 5.46
N TYR A 223 14.19 6.20 5.07
CA TYR A 223 14.57 6.26 3.66
C TYR A 223 14.73 4.87 3.03
N GLY A 224 14.80 3.82 3.88
CA GLY A 224 14.88 2.42 3.44
C GLY A 224 16.25 2.02 2.92
N PRO A 225 16.31 0.94 2.11
CA PRO A 225 17.57 0.47 1.56
C PRO A 225 18.10 1.43 0.49
N VAL A 226 19.42 1.68 0.53
CA VAL A 226 20.12 2.49 -0.48
C VAL A 226 20.44 1.61 -1.69
N GLU A 227 20.19 2.13 -2.90
CA GLU A 227 20.52 1.41 -4.13
C GLU A 227 22.02 1.10 -4.20
N GLY A 228 22.34 -0.16 -4.44
CA GLY A 228 23.73 -0.66 -4.44
C GLY A 228 24.25 -1.05 -3.05
N ASP A 229 23.47 -0.93 -1.98
CA ASP A 229 23.81 -1.50 -0.69
C ASP A 229 23.48 -3.00 -0.68
N HIS A 230 24.51 -3.81 -0.86
CA HIS A 230 24.39 -5.28 -0.86
C HIS A 230 24.33 -5.88 0.55
N THR A 231 24.38 -5.08 1.61
CA THR A 231 24.26 -5.57 3.00
C THR A 231 22.80 -5.87 3.36
N VAL A 232 21.84 -5.33 2.60
CA VAL A 232 20.42 -5.62 2.70
C VAL A 232 20.00 -6.38 1.45
N GLU A 233 20.45 -7.60 1.31
CA GLU A 233 19.99 -8.48 0.24
C GLU A 233 18.56 -8.97 0.53
N PHE A 234 17.60 -8.33 -0.13
CA PHE A 234 16.32 -8.85 -0.61
C PHE A 234 15.63 -9.93 0.23
N GLY A 235 15.36 -9.75 1.51
CA GLY A 235 14.47 -10.64 2.25
C GLY A 235 14.67 -12.16 2.09
N MET A 236 15.69 -12.60 1.39
CA MET A 236 16.06 -14.00 1.34
C MET A 236 16.96 -14.29 2.55
N TYR A 237 16.34 -14.83 3.60
CA TYR A 237 17.06 -15.46 4.68
C TYR A 237 17.87 -16.64 4.10
N HIS A 238 19.16 -16.45 3.96
CA HIS A 238 20.09 -17.54 3.83
C HIS A 238 20.49 -17.97 5.25
N PRO A 239 20.00 -19.11 5.73
CA PRO A 239 20.46 -19.61 7.02
C PRO A 239 21.99 -19.78 6.96
N PRO A 240 22.74 -19.33 7.99
CA PRO A 240 24.18 -19.54 8.03
C PRO A 240 24.45 -21.05 7.99
N GLY A 241 25.10 -21.54 6.95
CA GLY A 241 25.59 -22.92 6.83
C GLY A 241 24.84 -23.82 5.86
N GLY A 242 24.14 -23.26 4.83
CA GLY A 242 23.65 -24.05 3.69
C GLY A 242 24.68 -24.14 2.58
#